data_96498a381c823fe358d8a2eeff9b4f5e
#
_entry.id   96498a381c823fe358d8a2eeff9b4f5e
#
_cell.length_a   1.000
_cell.length_b   1.000
_cell.length_c   1.000
_cell.angle_alpha   90.00
_cell.angle_beta   90.00
_cell.angle_gamma   90.00
#
_symmetry.space_group_name_H-M   'P 1'
#
loop_
_entity.id
_entity.type
_entity.pdbx_description
1 polymer ?
#
loop_
_entity_poly.entity_id
_entity_poly.type
_entity_poly.pdbx_seq_one_letter_code
_entity_poly.pdbx_strand_id
1 'polypeptide(L)'
;NDWGSVVALTYIAAQRTFPDYGDMADAKSLLESITRSFGYHYGVANKVRVNTISQSPTITTAGSGVKGFDEFIAYSESMSPLGNADALACADYCITMFSDLTRYVTMQNLFHDGGFSNTGVSMDVISKFAPGD
;
A
#
# COMPACT_ATOMS: atom_id res chain seq x y z
N ASN A 1 -10.37 5.70 23.88
CA ASN A 1 -10.72 4.29 23.99
C ASN A 1 -9.45 3.45 24.06
N ASP A 2 -9.37 2.57 25.03
CA ASP A 2 -8.25 1.63 25.14
C ASP A 2 -8.36 0.57 24.03
N TRP A 3 -7.20 0.10 23.54
CA TRP A 3 -7.11 -0.91 22.48
C TRP A 3 -7.77 -0.54 21.16
N GLY A 4 -7.89 0.74 20.86
CA GLY A 4 -8.35 1.22 19.55
C GLY A 4 -7.40 0.82 18.42
N SER A 5 -7.88 0.89 17.18
CA SER A 5 -7.09 0.67 15.98
C SER A 5 -7.31 1.79 14.97
N VAL A 6 -6.23 2.36 14.50
CA VAL A 6 -6.20 3.38 13.43
C VAL A 6 -5.45 2.79 12.25
N VAL A 7 -6.03 2.89 11.07
CA VAL A 7 -5.43 2.46 9.82
C VAL A 7 -5.45 3.62 8.83
N ALA A 8 -4.31 3.88 8.21
CA ALA A 8 -4.19 4.86 7.13
C ALA A 8 -3.77 4.14 5.84
N LEU A 9 -4.27 4.61 4.70
CA LEU A 9 -3.92 4.04 3.40
C LEU A 9 -2.74 4.79 2.80
N THR A 10 -1.68 4.07 2.54
CA THR A 10 -0.48 4.52 1.84
C THR A 10 -0.31 3.71 0.54
N TYR A 11 0.82 3.90 -0.10
CA TYR A 11 1.17 3.09 -1.25
C TYR A 11 2.68 3.16 -1.52
N ILE A 12 3.17 2.29 -2.39
CA ILE A 12 4.60 2.02 -2.58
C ILE A 12 5.44 3.25 -2.98
N ALA A 13 4.82 4.29 -3.58
CA ALA A 13 5.54 5.53 -3.89
C ALA A 13 6.05 6.29 -2.65
N ALA A 14 5.55 5.96 -1.45
CA ALA A 14 6.15 6.44 -0.20
C ALA A 14 7.59 5.95 0.00
N GLN A 15 7.99 4.87 -0.66
CA GLN A 15 9.27 4.18 -0.47
C GLN A 15 10.05 3.95 -1.77
N ARG A 16 9.44 4.16 -2.94
CA ARG A 16 10.04 3.97 -4.26
C ARG A 16 9.77 5.20 -5.12
N THR A 17 10.72 5.56 -5.96
CA THR A 17 10.56 6.68 -6.87
C THR A 17 9.60 6.31 -8.01
N PHE A 18 8.61 7.15 -8.19
CA PHE A 18 7.70 7.13 -9.33
C PHE A 18 7.85 8.47 -10.06
N PRO A 19 8.24 8.47 -11.35
CA PRO A 19 8.33 9.70 -12.14
C PRO A 19 7.00 10.47 -12.12
N ASP A 20 7.07 11.79 -12.05
CA ASP A 20 5.92 12.70 -12.10
C ASP A 20 4.88 12.56 -10.97
N TYR A 21 5.28 11.93 -9.83
CA TYR A 21 4.37 11.67 -8.71
C TYR A 21 4.94 12.14 -7.35
N GLY A 22 5.76 13.20 -7.37
CA GLY A 22 6.52 13.65 -6.19
C GLY A 22 5.66 14.07 -5.01
N ASP A 23 4.71 14.98 -5.21
CA ASP A 23 3.92 15.57 -4.12
C ASP A 23 3.14 14.50 -3.32
N MET A 24 2.54 13.55 -4.02
CA MET A 24 1.81 12.47 -3.37
C MET A 24 2.76 11.48 -2.70
N ALA A 25 3.91 11.18 -3.29
CA ALA A 25 4.94 10.34 -2.69
C ALA A 25 5.43 10.94 -1.37
N ASP A 26 5.70 12.24 -1.35
CA ASP A 26 6.12 12.96 -0.14
C ASP A 26 5.03 12.95 0.93
N ALA A 27 3.78 13.20 0.55
CA ALA A 27 2.64 13.13 1.47
C ALA A 27 2.47 11.73 2.09
N LYS A 28 2.62 10.66 1.29
CA LYS A 28 2.54 9.28 1.79
C LYS A 28 3.74 8.90 2.65
N SER A 29 4.94 9.38 2.33
CA SER A 29 6.14 9.19 3.16
C SER A 29 5.96 9.86 4.53
N LEU A 30 5.42 11.07 4.55
CA LEU A 30 5.07 11.77 5.79
C LEU A 30 4.02 10.99 6.59
N LEU A 31 2.97 10.48 5.93
CA LEU A 31 1.93 9.67 6.57
C LEU A 31 2.50 8.43 7.25
N GLU A 32 3.41 7.71 6.61
CA GLU A 32 4.09 6.56 7.21
C GLU A 32 4.96 6.95 8.41
N SER A 33 5.61 8.11 8.36
CA SER A 33 6.38 8.64 9.49
C SER A 33 5.49 9.02 10.67
N ILE A 34 4.38 9.71 10.41
CA ILE A 34 3.36 10.10 11.42
C ILE A 34 2.77 8.85 12.08
N THR A 35 2.49 7.81 11.32
CA THR A 35 1.98 6.53 11.81
C THR A 35 2.90 5.92 12.86
N ARG A 36 4.21 5.95 12.65
CA ARG A 36 5.18 5.47 13.65
C ARG A 36 5.17 6.31 14.93
N SER A 37 5.16 7.63 14.79
CA SER A 37 5.16 8.54 15.94
C SER A 37 3.88 8.41 16.77
N PHE A 38 2.72 8.43 16.13
CA PHE A 38 1.44 8.29 16.83
C PHE A 38 1.23 6.88 17.37
N GLY A 39 1.68 5.84 16.66
CA GLY A 39 1.63 4.47 17.15
C GLY A 39 2.39 4.30 18.47
N TYR A 40 3.54 4.94 18.61
CA TYR A 40 4.27 4.94 19.87
C TYR A 40 3.50 5.67 20.99
N HIS A 41 3.12 6.93 20.76
CA HIS A 41 2.49 7.75 21.79
C HIS A 41 1.14 7.19 22.25
N TYR A 42 0.27 6.83 21.32
CA TYR A 42 -1.04 6.27 21.64
C TYR A 42 -0.96 4.82 22.14
N GLY A 43 0.03 4.07 21.68
CA GLY A 43 0.30 2.72 22.20
C GLY A 43 0.68 2.73 23.66
N VAL A 44 1.56 3.65 24.08
CA VAL A 44 1.95 3.80 25.47
C VAL A 44 0.77 4.29 26.33
N ALA A 45 0.04 5.29 25.84
CA ALA A 45 -1.04 5.93 26.61
C ALA A 45 -2.27 5.02 26.81
N ASN A 46 -2.76 4.42 25.72
CA ASN A 46 -4.07 3.74 25.68
C ASN A 46 -4.07 2.40 24.95
N LYS A 47 -2.92 1.84 24.62
CA LYS A 47 -2.80 0.61 23.82
C LYS A 47 -3.44 0.72 22.43
N VAL A 48 -3.59 1.94 21.90
CA VAL A 48 -4.09 2.17 20.55
C VAL A 48 -3.02 1.80 19.52
N ARG A 49 -3.41 1.05 18.54
CA ARG A 49 -2.55 0.64 17.41
C ARG A 49 -2.70 1.62 16.25
N VAL A 50 -1.61 1.97 15.61
CA VAL A 50 -1.62 2.82 14.42
C VAL A 50 -0.76 2.18 13.35
N ASN A 51 -1.35 1.86 12.21
CA ASN A 51 -0.67 1.20 11.08
C ASN A 51 -1.01 1.87 9.76
N THR A 52 -0.19 1.65 8.76
CA THR A 52 -0.53 1.92 7.37
C THR A 52 -0.70 0.63 6.59
N ILE A 53 -1.60 0.64 5.61
CA ILE A 53 -1.72 -0.39 4.58
C ILE A 53 -1.23 0.21 3.26
N SER A 54 -0.17 -0.37 2.72
CA SER A 54 0.35 -0.06 1.38
C SER A 54 -0.41 -0.91 0.36
N GLN A 55 -1.40 -0.29 -0.27
CA GLN A 55 -2.38 -0.94 -1.13
C GLN A 55 -1.89 -1.00 -2.59
N SER A 56 -2.32 -2.03 -3.33
CA SER A 56 -2.22 -2.08 -4.79
C SER A 56 -2.81 -0.84 -5.44
N PRO A 57 -2.35 -0.45 -6.64
CA PRO A 57 -3.06 0.53 -7.44
C PRO A 57 -4.51 0.07 -7.64
N THR A 58 -5.45 0.92 -7.25
CA THR A 58 -6.88 0.60 -7.32
C THR A 58 -7.60 1.68 -8.11
N ILE A 59 -8.46 1.27 -9.04
CA ILE A 59 -9.25 2.22 -9.83
C ILE A 59 -10.21 2.96 -8.89
N THR A 60 -10.01 4.25 -8.76
CA THR A 60 -10.86 5.15 -7.98
C THR A 60 -11.17 6.39 -8.79
N THR A 61 -12.23 7.10 -8.42
CA THR A 61 -12.59 8.38 -9.06
C THR A 61 -11.42 9.38 -9.02
N ALA A 62 -10.65 9.40 -7.95
CA ALA A 62 -9.49 10.29 -7.81
C ALA A 62 -8.31 9.87 -8.70
N GLY A 63 -8.11 8.56 -8.91
CA GLY A 63 -7.03 8.02 -9.73
C GLY A 63 -7.27 8.12 -11.23
N SER A 64 -8.52 8.11 -11.67
CA SER A 64 -8.89 8.13 -13.11
C SER A 64 -8.48 9.42 -13.86
N GLY A 65 -8.08 10.47 -13.15
CA GLY A 65 -7.57 11.72 -13.76
C GLY A 65 -6.05 11.80 -13.92
N VAL A 66 -5.30 10.79 -13.46
CA VAL A 66 -3.84 10.79 -13.52
C VAL A 66 -3.39 10.20 -14.85
N LYS A 67 -2.62 10.98 -15.63
CA LYS A 67 -2.07 10.50 -16.90
C LYS A 67 -1.13 9.31 -16.67
N GLY A 68 -1.29 8.25 -17.45
CA GLY A 68 -0.46 7.04 -17.33
C GLY A 68 -0.91 6.08 -16.22
N PHE A 69 -2.05 6.34 -15.58
CA PHE A 69 -2.54 5.52 -14.49
C PHE A 69 -2.96 4.12 -14.94
N ASP A 70 -3.60 4.01 -16.11
CA ASP A 70 -4.03 2.71 -16.65
C ASP A 70 -2.84 1.84 -17.04
N GLU A 71 -1.80 2.43 -17.61
CA GLU A 71 -0.55 1.75 -17.94
C GLU A 71 0.17 1.28 -16.67
N PHE A 72 0.14 2.09 -15.62
CA PHE A 72 0.71 1.72 -14.33
C PHE A 72 -0.06 0.58 -13.67
N ILE A 73 -1.39 0.56 -13.75
CA ILE A 73 -2.22 -0.57 -13.27
C ILE A 73 -1.84 -1.84 -14.02
N ALA A 74 -1.75 -1.80 -15.35
CA ALA A 74 -1.39 -2.97 -16.15
C ALA A 74 0.04 -3.46 -15.86
N TYR A 75 0.98 -2.54 -15.66
CA TYR A 75 2.34 -2.86 -15.24
C TYR A 75 2.35 -3.53 -13.86
N SER A 76 1.68 -2.94 -12.89
CA SER A 76 1.60 -3.46 -11.53
C SER A 76 0.97 -4.86 -11.50
N GLU A 77 -0.09 -5.08 -12.27
CA GLU A 77 -0.72 -6.39 -12.45
C GLU A 77 0.29 -7.43 -12.96
N SER A 78 1.06 -7.06 -13.99
CA SER A 78 2.08 -7.94 -14.59
C SER A 78 3.27 -8.24 -13.67
N MET A 79 3.54 -7.35 -12.71
CA MET A 79 4.63 -7.50 -11.72
C MET A 79 4.21 -8.27 -10.48
N SER A 80 2.92 -8.29 -10.15
CA SER A 80 2.40 -8.82 -8.88
C SER A 80 2.07 -10.29 -9.00
N PRO A 81 2.69 -11.20 -8.22
CA PRO A 81 2.40 -12.63 -8.28
C PRO A 81 0.93 -13.01 -8.04
N LEU A 82 0.20 -12.21 -7.26
CA LEU A 82 -1.22 -12.40 -6.98
C LEU A 82 -2.12 -11.43 -7.76
N GLY A 83 -1.55 -10.62 -8.65
CA GLY A 83 -2.26 -9.52 -9.29
C GLY A 83 -2.51 -8.33 -8.35
N ASN A 84 -3.26 -7.34 -8.82
CA ASN A 84 -3.65 -6.20 -8.03
C ASN A 84 -4.86 -6.53 -7.15
N ALA A 85 -4.75 -6.20 -5.86
CA ALA A 85 -5.90 -6.27 -4.96
C ALA A 85 -6.90 -5.16 -5.28
N ASP A 86 -8.18 -5.49 -5.34
CA ASP A 86 -9.26 -4.53 -5.52
C ASP A 86 -9.65 -3.84 -4.19
N ALA A 87 -10.61 -2.92 -4.29
CA ALA A 87 -11.08 -2.16 -3.13
C ALA A 87 -11.75 -3.05 -2.08
N LEU A 88 -12.43 -4.12 -2.49
CA LEU A 88 -13.10 -5.04 -1.57
C LEU A 88 -12.08 -5.87 -0.78
N ALA A 89 -11.06 -6.40 -1.44
CA ALA A 89 -9.96 -7.08 -0.79
C ALA A 89 -9.23 -6.16 0.22
N CYS A 90 -9.05 -4.89 -0.13
CA CYS A 90 -8.52 -3.89 0.81
C CYS A 90 -9.42 -3.70 2.03
N ALA A 91 -10.73 -3.65 1.83
CA ALA A 91 -11.70 -3.53 2.93
C ALA A 91 -11.64 -4.75 3.87
N ASP A 92 -11.56 -5.96 3.33
CA ASP A 92 -11.40 -7.19 4.13
C ASP A 92 -10.12 -7.16 4.96
N TYR A 93 -9.03 -6.67 4.38
CA TYR A 93 -7.79 -6.50 5.12
C TYR A 93 -7.91 -5.43 6.23
N CYS A 94 -8.62 -4.33 5.96
CA CYS A 94 -8.92 -3.32 6.99
C CYS A 94 -9.73 -3.93 8.15
N ILE A 95 -10.74 -4.77 7.88
CA ILE A 95 -11.52 -5.47 8.91
C ILE A 95 -10.59 -6.31 9.79
N THR A 96 -9.65 -7.04 9.18
CA THR A 96 -8.64 -7.81 9.92
C THR A 96 -7.81 -6.91 10.83
N MET A 97 -7.39 -5.74 10.34
CA MET A 97 -6.61 -4.77 11.10
C MET A 97 -7.40 -4.09 12.23
N PHE A 98 -8.72 -4.01 12.13
CA PHE A 98 -9.58 -3.52 13.21
C PHE A 98 -9.96 -4.59 14.23
N SER A 99 -9.72 -5.86 13.92
CA SER A 99 -10.04 -6.99 14.82
C SER A 99 -8.94 -7.22 15.87
N ASP A 100 -9.28 -8.00 16.89
CA ASP A 100 -8.33 -8.42 17.91
C ASP A 100 -7.30 -9.45 17.40
N LEU A 101 -7.49 -10.00 16.21
CA LEU A 101 -6.52 -10.91 15.57
C LEU A 101 -5.16 -10.25 15.34
N THR A 102 -5.15 -8.91 15.20
CA THR A 102 -3.93 -8.13 15.01
C THR A 102 -3.61 -7.23 16.21
N ARG A 103 -4.01 -7.65 17.42
CA ARG A 103 -3.92 -6.85 18.66
C ARG A 103 -2.52 -6.26 18.94
N TYR A 104 -1.47 -6.96 18.57
CA TYR A 104 -0.09 -6.54 18.82
C TYR A 104 0.62 -6.01 17.55
N VAL A 105 -0.11 -5.72 16.48
CA VAL A 105 0.43 -5.11 15.26
C VAL A 105 0.25 -3.60 15.33
N THR A 106 1.33 -2.85 15.49
CA THR A 106 1.33 -1.38 15.50
C THR A 106 2.61 -0.82 14.90
N MET A 107 2.57 0.42 14.43
CA MET A 107 3.70 1.15 13.84
C MET A 107 4.25 0.47 12.57
N GLN A 108 3.45 -0.36 11.92
CA GLN A 108 3.85 -1.09 10.72
C GLN A 108 3.29 -0.43 9.47
N ASN A 109 4.08 -0.54 8.39
CA ASN A 109 3.58 -0.39 7.03
C ASN A 109 3.36 -1.79 6.45
N LEU A 110 2.12 -2.14 6.21
CA LEU A 110 1.70 -3.48 5.83
C LEU A 110 1.38 -3.49 4.33
N PHE A 111 2.11 -4.29 3.56
CA PHE A 111 1.87 -4.40 2.13
C PHE A 111 0.67 -5.30 1.84
N HIS A 112 -0.25 -4.77 1.05
CA HIS A 112 -1.41 -5.47 0.52
C HIS A 112 -1.48 -5.20 -0.99
N ASP A 113 -0.50 -5.72 -1.72
CA ASP A 113 -0.18 -5.33 -3.09
C ASP A 113 0.12 -6.53 -4.02
N GLY A 114 -0.37 -7.70 -3.67
CA GLY A 114 -0.16 -8.91 -4.46
C GLY A 114 1.30 -9.35 -4.59
N GLY A 115 2.21 -8.76 -3.82
CA GLY A 115 3.65 -9.04 -3.87
C GLY A 115 4.46 -8.05 -4.71
N PHE A 116 3.81 -7.01 -5.26
CA PHE A 116 4.47 -6.00 -6.10
C PHE A 116 5.75 -5.42 -5.48
N SER A 117 5.67 -4.97 -4.23
CA SER A 117 6.78 -4.28 -3.53
C SER A 117 8.05 -5.11 -3.39
N ASN A 118 7.92 -6.43 -3.38
CA ASN A 118 9.04 -7.37 -3.23
C ASN A 118 9.45 -8.06 -4.55
N THR A 119 8.73 -7.81 -5.63
CA THR A 119 9.04 -8.38 -6.95
C THR A 119 10.00 -7.45 -7.71
N GLY A 120 11.24 -7.86 -7.90
CA GLY A 120 12.21 -7.11 -8.69
C GLY A 120 12.02 -7.30 -10.20
N VAL A 121 11.59 -8.49 -10.61
CA VAL A 121 11.43 -8.89 -12.00
C VAL A 121 10.26 -9.85 -12.14
N SER A 122 9.44 -9.68 -13.18
CA SER A 122 8.38 -10.60 -13.57
C SER A 122 8.66 -11.17 -14.95
N MET A 123 8.40 -12.47 -15.14
CA MET A 123 8.56 -13.13 -16.45
C MET A 123 7.59 -12.56 -17.48
N ASP A 124 6.40 -12.13 -17.05
CA ASP A 124 5.41 -11.48 -17.93
C ASP A 124 5.95 -10.13 -18.46
N VAL A 125 6.68 -9.40 -17.63
CA VAL A 125 7.32 -8.15 -18.07
C VAL A 125 8.51 -8.44 -18.98
N ILE A 126 9.37 -9.39 -18.62
CA ILE A 126 10.54 -9.75 -19.44
C ILE A 126 10.10 -10.24 -20.82
N SER A 127 9.05 -11.04 -20.93
CA SER A 127 8.58 -11.58 -22.20
C SER A 127 8.20 -10.49 -23.23
N LYS A 128 7.81 -9.30 -22.76
CA LYS A 128 7.50 -8.14 -23.62
C LYS A 128 8.73 -7.55 -24.32
N PHE A 129 9.93 -7.90 -23.85
CA PHE A 129 11.21 -7.47 -24.42
C PHE A 129 11.91 -8.61 -25.18
N ALA A 130 11.29 -9.77 -25.30
CA ALA A 130 11.83 -10.83 -26.13
C ALA A 130 11.89 -10.36 -27.59
N PRO A 131 12.97 -10.69 -28.36
CA PRO A 131 12.98 -10.40 -29.77
C PRO A 131 11.77 -11.07 -30.43
N GLY A 132 11.01 -10.31 -31.20
CA GLY A 132 9.96 -10.88 -32.03
C GLY A 132 10.57 -11.88 -33.03
N ASP A 133 9.91 -13.01 -33.24
CA ASP A 133 10.23 -13.95 -34.32
C ASP A 133 10.02 -13.33 -35.70
#